data_110e1e6741c1a0c67033e12b4482874a
#
_entry.id   110e1e6741c1a0c67033e12b4482874a
#
_cell.length_a   1.000
_cell.length_b   1.000
_cell.length_c   1.000
_cell.angle_alpha   90.00
_cell.angle_beta   90.00
_cell.angle_gamma   90.00
#
_symmetry.space_group_name_H-M   'P 1'
#
loop_
_entity.id
_entity.type
_entity.pdbx_description
1 polymer ?
#
loop_
_entity_poly.entity_id
_entity_poly.type
_entity_poly.pdbx_seq_one_letter_code
_entity_poly.pdbx_strand_id
1 'polypeptide(L)'
;YSSAASDVYKRQTAFHAVENIKKELNKDGFVELLEGKPWKMAPGGKYYVTRNNSSIIALKVGSNLENYSFNVAASHSDCPTFKLKENAELEVKGKYTQLNTEGYGGMICSTWFDKPLSIAGRLLIKDGNELKTQLINIDRDLVLIPNMAIHMNRAVNDGYAYNKQIDMLPLFGGADCKPGDFMKLVAKEAGVQVEDIYG
;
A
#
# COMPACT_ATOMS: atom_id res chain seq x y z
N TYR A 1 18.15 16.31 -10.17
CA TYR A 1 16.91 15.81 -9.56
C TYR A 1 17.26 14.91 -8.40
N SER A 2 16.81 15.29 -7.22
CA SER A 2 17.23 14.69 -5.97
C SER A 2 16.76 13.23 -5.85
N SER A 3 17.55 12.44 -5.14
CA SER A 3 17.19 11.08 -4.68
C SER A 3 15.79 10.99 -4.03
N ALA A 4 15.28 12.09 -3.47
CA ALA A 4 13.93 12.17 -2.90
C ALA A 4 12.81 11.92 -3.92
N ALA A 5 12.93 12.37 -5.18
CA ALA A 5 11.92 12.11 -6.20
C ALA A 5 11.88 10.64 -6.63
N SER A 6 13.05 9.97 -6.70
CA SER A 6 13.10 8.53 -6.99
C SER A 6 12.60 7.67 -5.83
N ASP A 7 12.60 8.19 -4.59
CA ASP A 7 12.09 7.49 -3.43
C ASP A 7 10.55 7.48 -3.35
N VAL A 8 9.89 8.49 -3.91
CA VAL A 8 8.41 8.53 -3.95
C VAL A 8 7.85 7.38 -4.79
N TYR A 9 8.50 7.05 -5.90
CA TYR A 9 8.11 5.91 -6.75
C TYR A 9 8.38 4.53 -6.13
N LYS A 10 9.03 4.47 -4.98
CA LYS A 10 9.40 3.21 -4.31
C LYS A 10 8.56 2.93 -3.05
N ARG A 11 7.60 3.78 -2.72
CA ARG A 11 6.87 3.74 -1.44
C ARG A 11 5.35 3.75 -1.60
N GLN A 12 4.85 3.04 -2.61
CA GLN A 12 3.41 3.02 -2.92
C GLN A 12 2.57 2.53 -1.75
N THR A 13 3.07 1.55 -0.99
CA THR A 13 2.44 1.07 0.26
C THR A 13 3.51 0.80 1.33
N ALA A 14 3.09 0.60 2.58
CA ALA A 14 3.99 0.18 3.66
C ALA A 14 4.76 -1.10 3.31
N PHE A 15 4.15 -2.02 2.57
CA PHE A 15 4.79 -3.26 2.11
C PHE A 15 5.92 -2.99 1.12
N HIS A 16 5.70 -2.11 0.15
CA HIS A 16 6.73 -1.68 -0.81
C HIS A 16 7.87 -0.92 -0.11
N ALA A 17 7.53 -0.06 0.87
CA ALA A 17 8.51 0.67 1.66
C ALA A 17 9.43 -0.30 2.42
N VAL A 18 8.87 -1.28 3.13
CA VAL A 18 9.64 -2.29 3.86
C VAL A 18 10.49 -3.13 2.92
N GLU A 19 9.96 -3.58 1.78
CA GLU A 19 10.72 -4.35 0.80
C GLU A 19 11.93 -3.56 0.26
N ASN A 20 11.77 -2.27 0.01
CA ASN A 20 12.88 -1.43 -0.44
C ASN A 20 13.91 -1.21 0.68
N ILE A 21 13.47 -0.99 1.93
CA ILE A 21 14.37 -0.90 3.08
C ILE A 21 15.17 -2.20 3.24
N LYS A 22 14.53 -3.38 3.12
CA LYS A 22 15.22 -4.68 3.14
C LYS A 22 16.33 -4.76 2.08
N LYS A 23 16.04 -4.33 0.85
CA LYS A 23 17.02 -4.32 -0.24
C LYS A 23 18.24 -3.46 0.10
N GLU A 24 18.03 -2.27 0.65
CA GLU A 24 19.15 -1.39 1.04
C GLU A 24 19.92 -1.97 2.24
N LEU A 25 19.25 -2.48 3.26
CA LEU A 25 19.89 -3.12 4.41
C LEU A 25 20.75 -4.34 3.99
N ASN A 26 20.23 -5.17 3.07
CA ASN A 26 20.97 -6.32 2.56
C ASN A 26 22.25 -5.89 1.81
N LYS A 27 22.20 -4.81 1.01
CA LYS A 27 23.40 -4.25 0.37
C LYS A 27 24.44 -3.79 1.38
N ASP A 28 23.98 -3.25 2.51
CA ASP A 28 24.83 -2.78 3.60
C ASP A 28 25.31 -3.90 4.54
N GLY A 29 25.00 -5.16 4.22
CA GLY A 29 25.45 -6.33 4.97
C GLY A 29 24.66 -6.61 6.25
N PHE A 30 23.42 -6.14 6.36
CA PHE A 30 22.51 -6.56 7.39
C PHE A 30 21.95 -7.96 7.11
N VAL A 31 21.71 -8.73 8.17
CA VAL A 31 21.16 -10.09 8.11
C VAL A 31 19.76 -10.09 8.66
N GLU A 32 18.81 -10.71 7.93
CA GLU A 32 17.43 -10.87 8.38
C GLU A 32 17.33 -11.87 9.53
N LEU A 33 16.66 -11.47 10.61
CA LEU A 33 16.27 -12.31 11.72
C LEU A 33 14.79 -12.67 11.54
N LEU A 34 14.50 -13.96 11.63
CA LEU A 34 13.11 -14.43 11.59
C LEU A 34 12.46 -14.26 12.96
N GLU A 35 11.32 -13.55 13.02
CA GLU A 35 10.65 -13.21 14.27
C GLU A 35 10.31 -14.43 15.16
N GLY A 36 9.89 -15.52 14.55
CA GLY A 36 9.49 -16.75 15.24
C GLY A 36 10.64 -17.70 15.60
N LYS A 37 11.91 -17.28 15.43
CA LYS A 37 13.08 -18.15 15.70
C LYS A 37 14.03 -17.52 16.71
N PRO A 38 14.79 -18.31 17.48
CA PRO A 38 15.83 -17.78 18.36
C PRO A 38 16.88 -17.00 17.56
N TRP A 39 17.21 -15.80 18.04
CA TRP A 39 18.19 -14.93 17.41
C TRP A 39 19.59 -15.18 17.98
N LYS A 40 20.57 -15.34 17.09
CA LYS A 40 21.99 -15.39 17.44
C LYS A 40 22.63 -14.10 16.92
N MET A 41 22.88 -13.16 17.82
CA MET A 41 23.49 -11.88 17.49
C MET A 41 24.91 -11.80 18.08
N ALA A 42 25.83 -11.24 17.30
CA ALA A 42 27.23 -11.05 17.72
C ALA A 42 27.52 -9.55 17.93
N PRO A 43 28.49 -9.20 18.79
CA PRO A 43 28.99 -7.84 18.90
C PRO A 43 29.45 -7.31 17.52
N GLY A 44 29.08 -6.07 17.20
CA GLY A 44 29.34 -5.43 15.90
C GLY A 44 28.44 -5.88 14.76
N GLY A 45 27.59 -6.87 14.96
CA GLY A 45 26.67 -7.40 13.94
C GLY A 45 25.59 -6.42 13.53
N LYS A 46 25.09 -6.59 12.32
CA LYS A 46 24.02 -5.79 11.73
C LYS A 46 22.84 -6.70 11.39
N TYR A 47 21.68 -6.40 11.91
CA TYR A 47 20.50 -7.26 11.77
C TYR A 47 19.24 -6.45 11.49
N TYR A 48 18.24 -7.09 10.91
CA TYR A 48 16.89 -6.55 10.87
C TYR A 48 15.85 -7.66 11.04
N VAL A 49 14.68 -7.27 11.48
CA VAL A 49 13.49 -8.12 11.60
C VAL A 49 12.29 -7.39 11.03
N THR A 50 11.40 -8.11 10.39
CA THR A 50 10.14 -7.57 9.86
C THR A 50 8.95 -8.21 10.56
N ARG A 51 7.87 -7.43 10.70
CA ARG A 51 6.57 -7.97 11.13
C ARG A 51 5.55 -7.72 10.02
N ASN A 52 4.89 -8.79 9.58
CA ASN A 52 3.89 -8.76 8.50
C ASN A 52 4.38 -8.11 7.20
N ASN A 53 5.69 -7.95 7.00
CA ASN A 53 6.31 -7.21 5.90
C ASN A 53 5.78 -5.77 5.71
N SER A 54 5.20 -5.18 6.76
CA SER A 54 4.69 -3.80 6.77
C SER A 54 5.40 -2.91 7.78
N SER A 55 6.19 -3.48 8.68
CA SER A 55 7.07 -2.78 9.60
C SER A 55 8.42 -3.49 9.71
N ILE A 56 9.45 -2.74 10.07
CA ILE A 56 10.83 -3.23 10.14
C ILE A 56 11.56 -2.57 11.29
N ILE A 57 12.39 -3.35 11.98
CA ILE A 57 13.38 -2.85 12.95
C ILE A 57 14.74 -3.29 12.46
N ALA A 58 15.63 -2.32 12.20
CA ALA A 58 17.03 -2.58 11.91
C ALA A 58 17.88 -2.18 13.11
N LEU A 59 18.88 -2.97 13.42
CA LEU A 59 19.76 -2.73 14.55
C LEU A 59 21.22 -3.07 14.23
N LYS A 60 22.12 -2.29 14.80
CA LYS A 60 23.55 -2.55 14.80
C LYS A 60 23.97 -2.79 16.25
N VAL A 61 24.50 -3.96 16.53
CA VAL A 61 24.98 -4.32 17.86
C VAL A 61 26.31 -3.63 18.14
N GLY A 62 26.45 -3.03 19.31
CA GLY A 62 27.72 -2.43 19.74
C GLY A 62 28.83 -3.47 19.86
N SER A 63 30.06 -3.01 19.79
CA SER A 63 31.23 -3.87 20.01
C SER A 63 31.48 -4.18 21.50
N ASN A 64 31.04 -3.28 22.40
CA ASN A 64 31.11 -3.46 23.82
C ASN A 64 29.69 -3.61 24.40
N LEU A 65 29.40 -4.71 25.06
CA LEU A 65 28.08 -5.02 25.63
C LEU A 65 28.05 -4.91 27.19
N GLU A 66 29.14 -4.55 27.85
CA GLU A 66 29.17 -4.39 29.30
C GLU A 66 28.46 -3.11 29.76
N ASN A 67 28.63 -2.01 28.98
CA ASN A 67 27.98 -0.74 29.24
C ASN A 67 27.27 -0.30 27.96
N TYR A 68 26.03 -0.74 27.74
CA TYR A 68 25.29 -0.44 26.52
C TYR A 68 24.26 0.67 26.73
N SER A 69 24.03 1.41 25.69
CA SER A 69 22.92 2.34 25.54
C SER A 69 22.25 2.15 24.18
N PHE A 70 21.03 2.66 24.05
CA PHE A 70 20.31 2.60 22.79
C PHE A 70 20.23 4.01 22.17
N ASN A 71 20.64 4.11 20.91
CA ASN A 71 20.30 5.25 20.05
C ASN A 71 19.16 4.79 19.14
N VAL A 72 17.98 5.34 19.30
CA VAL A 72 16.79 4.94 18.54
C VAL A 72 16.33 6.05 17.64
N ALA A 73 16.20 5.75 16.33
CA ALA A 73 15.49 6.59 15.38
C ALA A 73 14.23 5.85 14.93
N ALA A 74 13.10 6.52 14.96
CA ALA A 74 11.83 5.93 14.59
C ALA A 74 11.08 6.84 13.61
N SER A 75 10.44 6.23 12.63
CA SER A 75 9.53 6.89 11.70
C SER A 75 8.43 5.92 11.28
N HIS A 76 7.32 6.42 10.74
CA HIS A 76 6.33 5.57 10.10
C HIS A 76 6.73 5.25 8.65
N SER A 77 6.26 4.12 8.12
CA SER A 77 6.51 3.62 6.76
C SER A 77 5.28 3.70 5.85
N ASP A 78 4.15 4.15 6.37
CA ASP A 78 2.86 4.29 5.66
C ASP A 78 2.54 5.75 5.33
N CYS A 79 1.56 5.95 4.47
CA CYS A 79 1.01 7.26 4.13
C CYS A 79 -0.52 7.18 4.11
N PRO A 80 -1.24 8.31 4.31
CA PRO A 80 -2.67 8.35 4.09
C PRO A 80 -3.03 7.92 2.68
N THR A 81 -4.04 7.08 2.56
CA THR A 81 -4.48 6.51 1.28
C THR A 81 -5.93 6.03 1.36
N PHE A 82 -6.46 5.56 0.23
CA PHE A 82 -7.68 4.77 0.17
C PHE A 82 -7.31 3.29 0.07
N LYS A 83 -7.84 2.47 0.98
CA LYS A 83 -7.67 1.01 0.97
C LYS A 83 -8.87 0.36 0.29
N LEU A 84 -8.60 -0.58 -0.61
CA LEU A 84 -9.64 -1.44 -1.17
C LEU A 84 -10.21 -2.36 -0.10
N LYS A 85 -11.53 -2.53 -0.12
CA LYS A 85 -12.23 -3.50 0.70
C LYS A 85 -12.26 -4.85 0.00
N GLU A 86 -12.56 -5.92 0.72
CA GLU A 86 -12.66 -7.28 0.21
C GLU A 86 -13.63 -7.38 -0.99
N ASN A 87 -14.82 -6.79 -0.88
CA ASN A 87 -15.69 -6.60 -2.03
C ASN A 87 -15.28 -5.32 -2.77
N ALA A 88 -14.33 -5.45 -3.69
CA ALA A 88 -13.62 -4.31 -4.30
C ALA A 88 -14.46 -3.54 -5.32
N GLU A 89 -15.48 -4.15 -5.93
CA GLU A 89 -16.24 -3.55 -7.02
C GLU A 89 -17.66 -3.21 -6.60
N LEU A 90 -18.13 -2.02 -6.97
CA LEU A 90 -19.50 -1.55 -6.80
C LEU A 90 -20.06 -1.14 -8.17
N GLU A 91 -21.04 -1.90 -8.63
CA GLU A 91 -21.80 -1.51 -9.84
C GLU A 91 -22.81 -0.42 -9.49
N VAL A 92 -22.85 0.63 -10.28
CA VAL A 92 -23.77 1.75 -10.11
C VAL A 92 -24.76 1.82 -11.27
N LYS A 93 -25.96 1.30 -11.05
CA LYS A 93 -27.14 1.35 -11.95
C LYS A 93 -26.82 0.89 -13.39
N GLY A 94 -25.92 -0.06 -13.59
CA GLY A 94 -25.49 -0.51 -14.90
C GLY A 94 -24.81 0.55 -15.76
N LYS A 95 -24.31 1.64 -15.17
CA LYS A 95 -23.72 2.78 -15.88
C LYS A 95 -22.22 2.86 -15.70
N TYR A 96 -21.72 2.55 -14.54
CA TYR A 96 -20.28 2.56 -14.22
C TYR A 96 -19.97 1.70 -13.03
N THR A 97 -18.70 1.37 -12.88
CA THR A 97 -18.14 0.63 -11.76
C THR A 97 -17.26 1.55 -10.93
N GLN A 98 -17.49 1.57 -9.63
CA GLN A 98 -16.65 2.23 -8.63
C GLN A 98 -15.86 1.20 -7.84
N LEU A 99 -14.71 1.60 -7.31
CA LEU A 99 -13.99 0.78 -6.35
C LEU A 99 -14.48 1.08 -4.93
N ASN A 100 -14.76 0.01 -4.20
CA ASN A 100 -15.19 0.07 -2.81
C ASN A 100 -13.97 0.28 -1.91
N THR A 101 -13.82 1.48 -1.41
CA THR A 101 -12.65 1.87 -0.63
C THR A 101 -13.03 2.38 0.75
N GLU A 102 -12.06 2.39 1.65
CA GLU A 102 -12.10 3.09 2.92
C GLU A 102 -10.91 4.04 3.05
N GLY A 103 -11.10 5.19 3.67
CA GLY A 103 -10.00 6.11 3.96
C GLY A 103 -9.11 5.57 5.07
N TYR A 104 -7.82 5.52 4.83
CA TYR A 104 -6.79 5.15 5.80
C TYR A 104 -5.94 6.36 6.17
N GLY A 105 -5.82 6.63 7.47
CA GLY A 105 -5.06 7.75 8.00
C GLY A 105 -5.76 9.11 7.86
N GLY A 106 -5.10 10.15 8.36
CA GLY A 106 -5.55 11.53 8.23
C GLY A 106 -5.13 12.12 6.88
N MET A 107 -6.09 12.62 6.09
CA MET A 107 -5.82 13.17 4.76
C MET A 107 -6.60 14.46 4.52
N ILE A 108 -6.07 15.32 3.66
CA ILE A 108 -6.79 16.45 3.08
C ILE A 108 -7.61 15.91 1.91
N CYS A 109 -8.92 15.70 2.11
CA CYS A 109 -9.79 15.05 1.14
C CYS A 109 -9.82 15.76 -0.21
N SER A 110 -9.88 17.10 -0.24
CA SER A 110 -9.98 17.88 -1.47
C SER A 110 -8.82 17.67 -2.44
N THR A 111 -7.66 17.25 -1.96
CA THR A 111 -6.48 17.02 -2.83
C THR A 111 -6.53 15.71 -3.61
N TRP A 112 -7.52 14.86 -3.36
CA TRP A 112 -7.67 13.56 -4.02
C TRP A 112 -8.60 13.58 -5.24
N PHE A 113 -9.40 14.63 -5.38
CA PHE A 113 -10.34 14.76 -6.49
C PHE A 113 -9.66 15.14 -7.80
N ASP A 114 -10.28 14.72 -8.90
CA ASP A 114 -10.01 15.11 -10.28
C ASP A 114 -8.56 14.87 -10.76
N LYS A 115 -7.89 13.92 -10.16
CA LYS A 115 -6.57 13.50 -10.60
C LYS A 115 -6.50 11.99 -10.81
N PRO A 116 -5.69 11.56 -11.79
CA PRO A 116 -5.49 10.14 -12.00
C PRO A 116 -4.80 9.50 -10.80
N LEU A 117 -5.27 8.31 -10.45
CA LEU A 117 -4.74 7.49 -9.37
C LEU A 117 -4.37 6.12 -9.89
N SER A 118 -3.36 5.51 -9.29
CA SER A 118 -2.94 4.12 -9.52
C SER A 118 -3.27 3.25 -8.31
N ILE A 119 -3.03 1.95 -8.43
CA ILE A 119 -3.27 0.97 -7.38
C ILE A 119 -2.00 0.15 -7.16
N ALA A 120 -1.62 0.02 -5.90
CA ALA A 120 -0.53 -0.84 -5.47
C ALA A 120 -0.93 -1.55 -4.18
N GLY A 121 -0.42 -2.76 -3.97
CA GLY A 121 -0.80 -3.52 -2.79
C GLY A 121 -0.01 -4.80 -2.61
N ARG A 122 -0.51 -5.61 -1.70
CA ARG A 122 -0.05 -6.96 -1.43
C ARG A 122 -1.21 -7.91 -1.65
N LEU A 123 -0.96 -8.97 -2.39
CA LEU A 123 -1.90 -10.07 -2.60
C LEU A 123 -1.49 -11.28 -1.77
N LEU A 124 -2.46 -12.01 -1.30
CA LEU A 124 -2.31 -13.38 -0.81
C LEU A 124 -2.68 -14.32 -1.95
N ILE A 125 -1.73 -15.12 -2.39
CA ILE A 125 -1.88 -16.00 -3.55
C ILE A 125 -1.72 -17.44 -3.09
N LYS A 126 -2.62 -18.30 -3.55
CA LYS A 126 -2.51 -19.74 -3.37
C LYS A 126 -1.45 -20.31 -4.31
N ASP A 127 -0.49 -21.03 -3.76
CA ASP A 127 0.52 -21.77 -4.50
C ASP A 127 0.55 -23.22 -3.98
N GLY A 128 -0.20 -24.10 -4.62
CA GLY A 128 -0.44 -25.44 -4.14
C GLY A 128 -1.20 -25.45 -2.80
N ASN A 129 -0.55 -25.93 -1.75
CA ASN A 129 -1.10 -25.97 -0.38
C ASN A 129 -0.63 -24.80 0.50
N GLU A 130 0.16 -23.87 -0.04
CA GLU A 130 0.70 -22.74 0.69
C GLU A 130 0.07 -21.42 0.24
N LEU A 131 0.06 -20.43 1.14
CA LEU A 131 -0.25 -19.05 0.82
C LEU A 131 1.04 -18.24 0.71
N LYS A 132 1.23 -17.60 -0.43
CA LYS A 132 2.34 -16.68 -0.66
C LYS A 132 1.85 -15.24 -0.75
N THR A 133 2.71 -14.32 -0.35
CA THR A 133 2.46 -12.89 -0.55
C THR A 133 3.18 -12.39 -1.78
N GLN A 134 2.49 -11.59 -2.59
CA GLN A 134 3.06 -10.93 -3.75
C GLN A 134 2.71 -9.44 -3.75
N LEU A 135 3.70 -8.60 -3.98
CA LEU A 135 3.47 -7.16 -4.17
C LEU A 135 3.10 -6.89 -5.62
N ILE A 136 2.12 -6.02 -5.81
CA ILE A 136 1.74 -5.50 -7.11
C ILE A 136 1.81 -3.97 -7.12
N ASN A 137 2.14 -3.42 -8.27
CA ASN A 137 2.11 -1.99 -8.54
C ASN A 137 1.64 -1.76 -9.98
N ILE A 138 0.41 -1.30 -10.12
CA ILE A 138 -0.15 -0.93 -11.43
C ILE A 138 0.29 0.50 -11.72
N ASP A 139 1.47 0.63 -12.33
CA ASP A 139 2.13 1.92 -12.56
C ASP A 139 1.58 2.65 -13.79
N ARG A 140 0.27 2.95 -13.75
CA ARG A 140 -0.43 3.76 -14.76
C ARG A 140 -1.68 4.39 -14.17
N ASP A 141 -2.20 5.39 -14.85
CA ASP A 141 -3.49 6.01 -14.57
C ASP A 141 -4.60 4.97 -14.71
N LEU A 142 -5.29 4.68 -13.62
CA LEU A 142 -6.27 3.59 -13.57
C LEU A 142 -7.64 4.04 -13.08
N VAL A 143 -7.69 4.89 -12.06
CA VAL A 143 -8.93 5.32 -11.42
C VAL A 143 -8.92 6.83 -11.16
N LEU A 144 -10.10 7.38 -10.95
CA LEU A 144 -10.31 8.80 -10.67
C LEU A 144 -11.38 8.92 -9.59
N ILE A 145 -11.19 9.80 -8.62
CA ILE A 145 -12.26 10.25 -7.72
C ILE A 145 -12.84 11.52 -8.33
N PRO A 146 -14.01 11.47 -9.00
CA PRO A 146 -14.58 12.64 -9.65
C PRO A 146 -15.17 13.60 -8.62
N ASN A 147 -14.93 14.89 -8.80
CA ASN A 147 -15.62 15.93 -8.06
C ASN A 147 -17.03 16.15 -8.62
N MET A 148 -17.88 16.80 -7.86
CA MET A 148 -19.22 17.15 -8.30
C MET A 148 -19.28 18.60 -8.77
N ALA A 149 -20.12 18.85 -9.76
CA ALA A 149 -20.41 20.22 -10.18
C ALA A 149 -20.97 21.03 -9.01
N ILE A 150 -20.61 22.30 -8.92
CA ILE A 150 -21.06 23.21 -7.85
C ILE A 150 -22.60 23.23 -7.67
N HIS A 151 -23.34 23.00 -8.75
CA HIS A 151 -24.81 22.95 -8.71
C HIS A 151 -25.34 21.77 -7.88
N MET A 152 -24.56 20.70 -7.75
CA MET A 152 -24.92 19.50 -7.00
C MET A 152 -24.36 19.51 -5.56
N ASN A 153 -23.35 20.35 -5.29
CA ASN A 153 -22.77 20.54 -3.97
C ASN A 153 -22.40 22.00 -3.73
N ARG A 154 -23.41 22.82 -3.42
CA ARG A 154 -23.24 24.27 -3.25
C ARG A 154 -22.42 24.63 -2.01
N ALA A 155 -22.38 23.75 -1.00
CA ALA A 155 -21.62 23.96 0.24
C ALA A 155 -20.14 23.58 0.14
N VAL A 156 -19.66 23.13 -1.02
CA VAL A 156 -18.28 22.64 -1.17
C VAL A 156 -17.22 23.67 -0.76
N ASN A 157 -17.48 24.95 -1.00
CA ASN A 157 -16.57 26.04 -0.65
C ASN A 157 -16.78 26.61 0.77
N ASP A 158 -17.84 26.16 1.46
CA ASP A 158 -18.27 26.68 2.76
C ASP A 158 -17.99 25.70 3.91
N GLY A 159 -17.02 24.78 3.71
CA GLY A 159 -16.61 23.80 4.72
C GLY A 159 -17.36 22.47 4.66
N TYR A 160 -17.67 21.99 3.48
CA TYR A 160 -18.32 20.68 3.27
C TYR A 160 -17.49 19.53 3.84
N ALA A 161 -18.11 18.71 4.68
CA ALA A 161 -17.49 17.53 5.27
C ALA A 161 -17.69 16.32 4.34
N TYR A 162 -16.65 15.91 3.64
CA TYR A 162 -16.70 14.76 2.73
C TYR A 162 -16.95 13.45 3.46
N ASN A 163 -17.95 12.70 3.01
CA ASN A 163 -18.14 11.31 3.39
C ASN A 163 -17.32 10.40 2.45
N LYS A 164 -16.23 9.82 2.99
CA LYS A 164 -15.31 8.98 2.20
C LYS A 164 -15.97 7.75 1.58
N GLN A 165 -17.07 7.26 2.16
CA GLN A 165 -17.82 6.08 1.68
C GLN A 165 -18.84 6.41 0.58
N ILE A 166 -19.11 7.69 0.34
CA ILE A 166 -20.11 8.15 -0.62
C ILE A 166 -19.46 9.07 -1.65
N ASP A 167 -18.77 10.11 -1.18
CA ASP A 167 -18.27 11.19 -2.03
C ASP A 167 -16.93 10.85 -2.70
N MET A 168 -16.20 9.85 -2.19
CA MET A 168 -14.80 9.64 -2.56
C MET A 168 -14.51 8.21 -3.06
N LEU A 169 -15.50 7.53 -3.60
CA LEU A 169 -15.30 6.22 -4.22
C LEU A 169 -14.69 6.40 -5.62
N PRO A 170 -13.52 5.77 -5.87
CA PRO A 170 -12.86 5.92 -7.17
C PRO A 170 -13.67 5.29 -8.31
N LEU A 171 -13.82 6.01 -9.41
CA LEU A 171 -14.41 5.52 -10.64
C LEU A 171 -13.37 4.66 -11.37
N PHE A 172 -13.74 3.43 -11.72
CA PHE A 172 -12.87 2.45 -12.39
C PHE A 172 -13.25 2.26 -13.86
N GLY A 173 -14.54 2.12 -14.19
CA GLY A 173 -14.96 1.86 -15.54
C GLY A 173 -16.37 2.36 -15.86
N GLY A 174 -16.67 2.49 -17.16
CA GLY A 174 -17.98 2.89 -17.68
C GLY A 174 -18.97 1.72 -17.82
N ALA A 175 -20.00 1.91 -18.62
CA ALA A 175 -21.09 0.94 -18.81
C ALA A 175 -20.66 -0.38 -19.48
N ASP A 176 -19.53 -0.39 -20.14
CA ASP A 176 -18.89 -1.57 -20.74
C ASP A 176 -18.08 -2.41 -19.75
N CYS A 177 -17.77 -1.87 -18.57
CA CYS A 177 -17.10 -2.57 -17.50
C CYS A 177 -18.06 -3.59 -16.84
N LYS A 178 -17.59 -4.82 -16.70
CA LYS A 178 -18.36 -5.93 -16.13
C LYS A 178 -17.90 -6.27 -14.72
N PRO A 179 -18.77 -6.81 -13.87
CA PRO A 179 -18.37 -7.33 -12.58
C PRO A 179 -17.20 -8.32 -12.70
N GLY A 180 -16.19 -8.13 -11.87
CA GLY A 180 -14.97 -8.93 -11.87
C GLY A 180 -13.85 -8.42 -12.80
N ASP A 181 -14.06 -7.38 -13.58
CA ASP A 181 -13.03 -6.87 -14.49
C ASP A 181 -11.86 -6.23 -13.75
N PHE A 182 -12.10 -5.65 -12.59
CA PHE A 182 -11.03 -5.16 -11.73
C PHE A 182 -10.16 -6.31 -11.20
N MET A 183 -10.78 -7.38 -10.71
CA MET A 183 -10.04 -8.55 -10.21
C MET A 183 -9.27 -9.26 -11.33
N LYS A 184 -9.81 -9.32 -12.54
CA LYS A 184 -9.08 -9.82 -13.73
C LYS A 184 -7.86 -8.97 -14.04
N LEU A 185 -7.98 -7.64 -13.93
CA LEU A 185 -6.86 -6.74 -14.13
C LEU A 185 -5.77 -7.00 -13.07
N VAL A 186 -6.15 -7.13 -11.80
CA VAL A 186 -5.22 -7.42 -10.69
C VAL A 186 -4.52 -8.75 -10.90
N ALA A 187 -5.26 -9.80 -11.27
CA ALA A 187 -4.71 -11.13 -11.54
C ALA A 187 -3.72 -11.10 -12.72
N LYS A 188 -4.06 -10.40 -13.80
CA LYS A 188 -3.17 -10.20 -14.95
C LYS A 188 -1.87 -9.50 -14.56
N GLU A 189 -1.95 -8.45 -13.74
CA GLU A 189 -0.77 -7.72 -13.26
C GLU A 189 0.12 -8.59 -12.37
N ALA A 190 -0.49 -9.44 -11.55
CA ALA A 190 0.22 -10.39 -10.70
C ALA A 190 0.74 -11.63 -11.47
N GLY A 191 0.26 -11.89 -12.68
CA GLY A 191 0.59 -13.08 -13.46
C GLY A 191 -0.03 -14.37 -12.91
N VAL A 192 -1.21 -14.29 -12.28
CA VAL A 192 -1.93 -15.41 -11.66
C VAL A 192 -3.38 -15.50 -12.15
N GLN A 193 -4.11 -16.54 -11.78
CA GLN A 193 -5.54 -16.61 -12.01
C GLN A 193 -6.31 -15.89 -10.90
N VAL A 194 -7.53 -15.41 -11.20
CA VAL A 194 -8.38 -14.74 -10.20
C VAL A 194 -8.68 -15.66 -9.01
N GLU A 195 -8.89 -16.94 -9.29
CA GLU A 195 -9.22 -17.98 -8.32
C GLU A 195 -8.08 -18.27 -7.32
N ASP A 196 -6.86 -17.90 -7.66
CA ASP A 196 -5.69 -18.06 -6.80
C ASP A 196 -5.49 -16.88 -5.83
N ILE A 197 -6.25 -15.79 -5.98
CA ILE A 197 -6.16 -14.61 -5.11
C ILE A 197 -7.11 -14.80 -3.92
N TYR A 198 -6.55 -14.77 -2.72
CA TYR A 198 -7.27 -14.91 -1.45
C TYR A 198 -7.47 -13.58 -0.70
N GLY A 199 -6.75 -12.53 -1.04
CA GLY A 199 -6.84 -11.23 -0.42
C GLY A 199 -5.69 -10.28 -0.79
#